data_7d790c7ea54ab023558b3de7fd95ceb3
#
_entry.id   7d790c7ea54ab023558b3de7fd95ceb3
#
_cell.length_a   1.000
_cell.length_b   1.000
_cell.length_c   1.000
_cell.angle_alpha   90.00
_cell.angle_beta   90.00
_cell.angle_gamma   90.00
#
_symmetry.space_group_name_H-M   'P 1'
#
loop_
_entity.id
_entity.type
_entity.pdbx_description
1 polymer ?
#
loop_
_entity_poly.entity_id
_entity_poly.type
_entity_poly.pdbx_seq_one_letter_code
_entity_poly.pdbx_strand_id
1 'polypeptide(L)'
;DDNKMFLKLDSMGQDYVIRLTAKRKLLYHNKWVFATELRNRRKGKVKLSLFYKGKMHEAYLSHVKVQITASRKDIYLVLVYGITEHPMMLATNKEIQSKDDVIKAAKLYFSRWKIEEYFRCKKQVFQLENFRVRKLKAINALNFYITLCMAFLGHISMKSETNMLKAAIIRTADPIKGKIAFCYYRLAKGISGILSYAKEGIKRWFRTRRPAYRQLCLKLAV
;
A
#
# COMPACT_ATOMS: atom_id res chain seq x y z
N ASP A 1 4.91 6.72 -18.30
CA ASP A 1 4.51 8.12 -18.45
C ASP A 1 4.11 8.41 -19.91
N ASP A 2 2.89 8.03 -20.28
CA ASP A 2 2.32 8.25 -21.60
C ASP A 2 1.46 9.53 -21.59
N ASN A 3 1.43 10.29 -22.72
CA ASN A 3 0.58 11.47 -22.88
C ASN A 3 -0.90 11.15 -22.70
N LYS A 4 -1.36 10.00 -23.24
CA LYS A 4 -2.73 9.52 -23.09
C LYS A 4 -3.14 9.36 -21.64
N MET A 5 -2.23 8.88 -20.79
CA MET A 5 -2.48 8.71 -19.36
C MET A 5 -2.66 10.06 -18.66
N PHE A 6 -1.80 11.04 -18.92
CA PHE A 6 -1.94 12.39 -18.35
C PHE A 6 -3.26 13.02 -18.75
N LEU A 7 -3.59 13.00 -20.04
CA LEU A 7 -4.86 13.56 -20.55
C LEU A 7 -6.07 12.85 -19.93
N LYS A 8 -6.02 11.53 -19.77
CA LYS A 8 -7.11 10.76 -19.16
C LYS A 8 -7.30 11.09 -17.68
N LEU A 9 -6.22 11.15 -16.89
CA LEU A 9 -6.28 11.52 -15.48
C LEU A 9 -6.81 12.94 -15.30
N ASP A 10 -6.36 13.86 -16.14
CA ASP A 10 -6.83 15.24 -16.14
C ASP A 10 -8.31 15.36 -16.50
N SER A 11 -8.79 14.60 -17.51
CA SER A 11 -10.20 14.58 -17.90
C SER A 11 -11.11 13.99 -16.81
N MET A 12 -10.56 13.16 -15.92
CA MET A 12 -11.25 12.58 -14.78
C MET A 12 -11.14 13.43 -13.50
N GLY A 13 -10.46 14.59 -13.56
CA GLY A 13 -10.21 15.44 -12.40
C GLY A 13 -9.36 14.77 -11.30
N GLN A 14 -8.53 13.77 -11.66
CA GLN A 14 -7.75 13.02 -10.69
C GLN A 14 -6.40 13.67 -10.42
N ASP A 15 -6.05 13.78 -9.14
CA ASP A 15 -4.70 14.13 -8.73
C ASP A 15 -3.73 12.96 -8.97
N TYR A 16 -2.52 13.28 -9.41
CA TYR A 16 -1.51 12.26 -9.64
C TYR A 16 -0.11 12.67 -9.20
N VAL A 17 0.71 11.64 -8.90
CA VAL A 17 2.17 11.76 -8.80
C VAL A 17 2.78 10.62 -9.62
N ILE A 18 3.41 10.95 -10.74
CA ILE A 18 3.91 9.99 -11.72
C ILE A 18 5.40 10.15 -11.91
N ARG A 19 6.15 9.04 -11.84
CA ARG A 19 7.59 9.06 -12.14
C ARG A 19 7.79 9.19 -13.64
N LEU A 20 8.58 10.19 -14.04
CA LEU A 20 8.95 10.42 -15.43
C LEU A 20 10.15 9.60 -15.85
N THR A 21 10.18 9.23 -17.12
CA THR A 21 11.34 8.59 -17.76
C THR A 21 12.40 9.64 -18.10
N ALA A 22 13.65 9.18 -18.28
CA ALA A 22 14.78 10.06 -18.64
C ALA A 22 14.57 10.79 -19.97
N LYS A 23 13.85 10.16 -20.90
CA LYS A 23 13.60 10.69 -22.25
C LYS A 23 12.39 11.65 -22.32
N ARG A 24 11.73 11.94 -21.19
CA ARG A 24 10.55 12.80 -21.17
C ARG A 24 10.93 14.25 -21.47
N LYS A 25 10.28 14.83 -22.48
CA LYS A 25 10.36 16.27 -22.80
C LYS A 25 9.29 17.05 -22.06
N LEU A 26 9.66 18.20 -21.56
CA LEU A 26 8.82 19.14 -20.84
C LEU A 26 9.03 20.55 -21.43
N LEU A 27 7.97 21.36 -21.47
CA LEU A 27 8.09 22.75 -21.87
C LEU A 27 8.43 23.60 -20.64
N TYR A 28 9.59 24.25 -20.69
CA TYR A 28 10.09 25.13 -19.62
C TYR A 28 10.59 26.43 -20.26
N HIS A 29 10.07 27.57 -19.79
CA HIS A 29 10.33 28.90 -20.39
C HIS A 29 10.22 28.88 -21.92
N ASN A 30 9.09 28.34 -22.42
CA ASN A 30 8.78 28.25 -23.88
C ASN A 30 9.79 27.41 -24.72
N LYS A 31 10.64 26.61 -24.06
CA LYS A 31 11.58 25.70 -24.73
C LYS A 31 11.33 24.26 -24.31
N TRP A 32 11.32 23.35 -25.28
CA TRP A 32 11.25 21.91 -25.00
C TRP A 32 12.61 21.41 -24.53
N VAL A 33 12.69 20.97 -23.29
CA VAL A 33 13.89 20.42 -22.65
C VAL A 33 13.62 19.02 -22.13
N PHE A 34 14.65 18.20 -22.02
CA PHE A 34 14.51 16.91 -21.35
C PHE A 34 14.38 17.11 -19.83
N ALA A 35 13.54 16.29 -19.21
CA ALA A 35 13.39 16.31 -17.75
C ALA A 35 14.73 16.10 -17.01
N THR A 36 15.65 15.34 -17.62
CA THR A 36 17.03 15.14 -17.12
C THR A 36 17.85 16.40 -17.12
N GLU A 37 17.66 17.30 -18.06
CA GLU A 37 18.37 18.59 -18.07
C GLU A 37 17.94 19.45 -16.87
N LEU A 38 16.64 19.53 -16.61
CA LEU A 38 16.12 20.23 -15.44
C LEU A 38 16.62 19.63 -14.14
N ARG A 39 16.68 18.29 -14.09
CA ARG A 39 17.22 17.54 -12.97
C ARG A 39 18.69 17.90 -12.71
N ASN A 40 19.52 17.94 -13.73
CA ASN A 40 20.96 18.17 -13.62
C ASN A 40 21.30 19.63 -13.26
N ARG A 41 20.47 20.58 -13.69
CA ARG A 41 20.64 22.02 -13.41
C ARG A 41 20.20 22.42 -12.01
N ARG A 42 19.50 21.56 -11.27
CA ARG A 42 18.92 21.88 -9.97
C ARG A 42 19.56 21.09 -8.85
N LYS A 43 19.48 21.65 -7.65
CA LYS A 43 19.92 20.99 -6.40
C LYS A 43 18.74 20.91 -5.44
N GLY A 44 18.66 19.86 -4.66
CA GLY A 44 17.64 19.72 -3.62
C GLY A 44 17.88 20.73 -2.49
N LYS A 45 16.85 21.51 -2.13
CA LYS A 45 16.87 22.50 -1.06
C LYS A 45 16.05 22.12 0.15
N VAL A 46 15.09 21.21 -0.01
CA VAL A 46 14.17 20.77 1.05
C VAL A 46 14.60 19.40 1.52
N LYS A 47 15.05 19.30 2.77
CA LYS A 47 15.47 18.03 3.38
C LYS A 47 14.25 17.19 3.77
N LEU A 48 14.30 15.89 3.48
CA LEU A 48 13.28 14.89 3.83
C LEU A 48 13.96 13.60 4.29
N SER A 49 13.67 13.18 5.51
CA SER A 49 14.03 11.84 5.99
C SER A 49 12.88 10.89 5.73
N LEU A 50 13.12 9.78 5.05
CA LEU A 50 12.09 8.79 4.74
C LEU A 50 12.64 7.36 4.80
N PHE A 51 11.73 6.45 5.15
CA PHE A 51 12.03 5.03 5.15
C PHE A 51 11.69 4.43 3.77
N TYR A 52 12.69 3.88 3.09
CA TYR A 52 12.53 3.29 1.76
C TYR A 52 13.36 2.02 1.63
N LYS A 53 12.77 0.94 1.11
CA LYS A 53 13.44 -0.37 0.94
C LYS A 53 14.16 -0.87 2.20
N GLY A 54 13.52 -0.72 3.36
CA GLY A 54 14.07 -1.24 4.63
C GLY A 54 15.13 -0.38 5.31
N LYS A 55 15.46 0.79 4.75
CA LYS A 55 16.48 1.72 5.28
C LYS A 55 15.95 3.14 5.39
N MET A 56 16.49 3.89 6.34
CA MET A 56 16.29 5.34 6.40
C MET A 56 17.19 6.03 5.38
N HIS A 57 16.60 6.92 4.60
CA HIS A 57 17.32 7.74 3.61
C HIS A 57 17.10 9.22 3.91
N GLU A 58 18.15 10.01 3.71
CA GLU A 58 18.05 11.46 3.63
C GLU A 58 17.91 11.86 2.17
N ALA A 59 16.76 12.42 1.85
CA ALA A 59 16.47 12.94 0.52
C ALA A 59 16.50 14.46 0.52
N TYR A 60 16.85 15.03 -0.61
CA TYR A 60 16.82 16.46 -0.86
C TYR A 60 15.88 16.73 -2.03
N LEU A 61 14.90 17.60 -1.83
CA LEU A 61 13.85 17.87 -2.79
C LEU A 61 14.01 19.24 -3.42
N SER A 62 13.64 19.34 -4.68
CA SER A 62 13.35 20.62 -5.34
C SER A 62 12.15 20.47 -6.26
N HIS A 63 11.56 21.57 -6.69
CA HIS A 63 10.46 21.57 -7.63
C HIS A 63 10.60 22.65 -8.69
N VAL A 64 9.92 22.48 -9.78
CA VAL A 64 9.82 23.47 -10.85
C VAL A 64 8.48 23.34 -11.57
N LYS A 65 7.86 24.45 -11.87
CA LYS A 65 6.65 24.50 -12.70
C LYS A 65 7.06 24.34 -14.17
N VAL A 66 6.39 23.41 -14.86
CA VAL A 66 6.63 23.05 -16.25
C VAL A 66 5.32 22.71 -16.93
N GLN A 67 5.32 22.60 -18.25
CA GLN A 67 4.15 22.14 -18.99
C GLN A 67 4.44 20.79 -19.64
N ILE A 68 3.41 19.97 -19.72
CA ILE A 68 3.49 18.64 -20.28
C ILE A 68 2.45 18.45 -21.37
N THR A 69 2.78 17.62 -22.35
CA THR A 69 1.92 17.32 -23.51
C THR A 69 1.72 18.52 -24.47
N ALA A 70 1.11 18.25 -25.62
CA ALA A 70 0.76 19.28 -26.58
C ALA A 70 -0.30 20.29 -26.06
N SER A 71 -1.10 19.88 -25.07
CA SER A 71 -2.08 20.74 -24.39
C SER A 71 -1.45 21.82 -23.50
N ARG A 72 -0.14 21.79 -23.32
CA ARG A 72 0.63 22.75 -22.49
C ARG A 72 0.05 22.94 -21.07
N LYS A 73 -0.51 21.88 -20.50
CA LYS A 73 -1.03 21.94 -19.15
C LYS A 73 0.09 22.13 -18.14
N ASP A 74 -0.09 23.07 -17.24
CA ASP A 74 0.82 23.35 -16.14
C ASP A 74 0.84 22.19 -15.15
N ILE A 75 2.03 21.71 -14.82
CA ILE A 75 2.31 20.72 -13.80
C ILE A 75 3.56 21.11 -13.00
N TYR A 76 3.78 20.42 -11.91
CA TYR A 76 5.03 20.56 -11.13
C TYR A 76 5.89 19.32 -11.30
N LEU A 77 7.15 19.55 -11.64
CA LEU A 77 8.19 18.53 -11.62
C LEU A 77 8.88 18.58 -10.26
N VAL A 78 8.71 17.53 -9.45
CA VAL A 78 9.40 17.34 -8.18
C VAL A 78 10.60 16.46 -8.42
N LEU A 79 11.77 16.93 -8.00
CA LEU A 79 13.05 16.25 -8.13
C LEU A 79 13.48 15.74 -6.76
N VAL A 80 13.85 14.45 -6.69
CA VAL A 80 14.21 13.77 -5.43
C VAL A 80 15.64 13.25 -5.55
N TYR A 81 16.54 13.80 -4.76
CA TYR A 81 17.97 13.46 -4.71
C TYR A 81 18.29 12.63 -3.46
N GLY A 82 19.36 11.85 -3.49
CA GLY A 82 19.91 11.13 -2.33
C GLY A 82 19.29 9.75 -2.02
N ILE A 83 18.33 9.27 -2.83
CA ILE A 83 17.71 7.95 -2.62
C ILE A 83 18.22 6.91 -3.61
N THR A 84 18.43 7.30 -4.84
CA THR A 84 18.93 6.46 -5.93
C THR A 84 20.13 7.12 -6.56
N GLU A 85 20.93 6.34 -7.28
CA GLU A 85 22.09 6.84 -8.03
C GLU A 85 21.74 8.06 -8.88
N HIS A 86 20.63 7.99 -9.60
CA HIS A 86 20.12 9.13 -10.34
C HIS A 86 18.88 9.72 -9.64
N PRO A 87 18.78 11.05 -9.51
CA PRO A 87 17.63 11.70 -8.91
C PRO A 87 16.33 11.31 -9.61
N MET A 88 15.28 11.05 -8.82
CA MET A 88 13.96 10.74 -9.36
C MET A 88 13.26 12.01 -9.82
N MET A 89 12.50 11.89 -10.89
CA MET A 89 11.71 12.95 -11.50
C MET A 89 10.24 12.58 -11.39
N LEU A 90 9.48 13.33 -10.60
CA LEU A 90 8.06 13.10 -10.33
C LEU A 90 7.23 14.24 -10.88
N ALA A 91 6.25 13.94 -11.70
CA ALA A 91 5.28 14.91 -12.22
C ALA A 91 4.01 14.88 -11.38
N THR A 92 3.48 16.03 -11.01
CA THR A 92 2.19 16.16 -10.32
C THR A 92 1.41 17.35 -10.85
N ASN A 93 0.08 17.19 -10.97
CA ASN A 93 -0.84 18.28 -11.27
C ASN A 93 -1.27 19.06 -10.02
N LYS A 94 -0.92 18.58 -8.83
CA LYS A 94 -1.14 19.33 -7.60
C LYS A 94 -0.27 20.56 -7.54
N GLU A 95 -0.88 21.68 -7.17
CA GLU A 95 -0.16 22.91 -6.97
C GLU A 95 0.83 22.79 -5.80
N ILE A 96 2.03 23.34 -5.99
CA ILE A 96 3.09 23.37 -5.00
C ILE A 96 3.41 24.83 -4.68
N GLN A 97 2.93 25.28 -3.53
CA GLN A 97 3.15 26.65 -3.03
C GLN A 97 4.17 26.69 -1.89
N SER A 98 4.30 25.56 -1.15
CA SER A 98 5.13 25.49 0.05
C SER A 98 6.14 24.34 0.01
N LYS A 99 7.12 24.37 0.94
CA LYS A 99 8.02 23.24 1.17
C LYS A 99 7.26 21.96 1.57
N ASP A 100 6.18 22.12 2.33
CA ASP A 100 5.36 20.99 2.79
C ASP A 100 4.64 20.29 1.64
N ASP A 101 4.23 21.01 0.61
CA ASP A 101 3.58 20.41 -0.55
C ASP A 101 4.56 19.57 -1.37
N VAL A 102 5.81 20.02 -1.50
CA VAL A 102 6.89 19.23 -2.11
C VAL A 102 7.11 17.92 -1.32
N ILE A 103 7.15 18.02 0.01
CA ILE A 103 7.31 16.86 0.91
C ILE A 103 6.11 15.91 0.78
N LYS A 104 4.88 16.44 0.76
CA LYS A 104 3.66 15.63 0.58
C LYS A 104 3.67 14.89 -0.75
N ALA A 105 4.01 15.56 -1.86
CA ALA A 105 4.09 14.92 -3.18
C ALA A 105 5.14 13.79 -3.20
N ALA A 106 6.32 14.01 -2.64
CA ALA A 106 7.35 12.98 -2.53
C ALA A 106 6.89 11.81 -1.64
N LYS A 107 6.34 12.08 -0.44
CA LYS A 107 5.82 11.05 0.47
C LYS A 107 4.70 10.22 -0.19
N LEU A 108 3.81 10.86 -0.96
CA LEU A 108 2.75 10.17 -1.69
C LEU A 108 3.34 9.19 -2.71
N TYR A 109 4.34 9.58 -3.47
CA TYR A 109 5.03 8.67 -4.38
C TYR A 109 5.67 7.48 -3.66
N PHE A 110 6.39 7.71 -2.57
CA PHE A 110 7.02 6.64 -1.80
C PHE A 110 6.01 5.73 -1.09
N SER A 111 4.79 6.23 -0.81
CA SER A 111 3.72 5.39 -0.26
C SER A 111 3.24 4.31 -1.23
N ARG A 112 3.54 4.41 -2.53
CA ARG A 112 3.25 3.39 -3.54
C ARG A 112 3.78 2.01 -3.15
N TRP A 113 4.91 1.95 -2.43
CA TRP A 113 5.47 0.71 -1.92
C TRP A 113 4.47 -0.10 -1.06
N LYS A 114 3.53 0.56 -0.40
CA LYS A 114 2.48 -0.10 0.39
C LYS A 114 1.58 -1.00 -0.46
N ILE A 115 1.40 -0.68 -1.75
CA ILE A 115 0.63 -1.50 -2.70
C ILE A 115 1.37 -2.82 -2.96
N GLU A 116 2.69 -2.79 -3.08
CA GLU A 116 3.49 -4.00 -3.27
C GLU A 116 3.42 -4.91 -2.04
N GLU A 117 3.48 -4.33 -0.84
CA GLU A 117 3.27 -5.07 0.42
C GLU A 117 1.84 -5.62 0.56
N TYR A 118 0.84 -4.89 0.10
CA TYR A 118 -0.54 -5.37 0.04
C TYR A 118 -0.67 -6.61 -0.86
N PHE A 119 -0.12 -6.59 -2.06
CA PHE A 119 -0.13 -7.75 -2.95
C PHE A 119 0.70 -8.91 -2.39
N ARG A 120 1.85 -8.61 -1.78
CA ARG A 120 2.66 -9.63 -1.11
C ARG A 120 1.88 -10.30 0.02
N CYS A 121 1.16 -9.54 0.84
CA CYS A 121 0.30 -10.08 1.88
C CYS A 121 -0.78 -11.00 1.31
N LYS A 122 -1.46 -10.60 0.23
CA LYS A 122 -2.44 -11.45 -0.47
C LYS A 122 -1.82 -12.78 -0.93
N LYS A 123 -0.62 -12.75 -1.48
CA LYS A 123 0.06 -13.96 -1.98
C LYS A 123 0.57 -14.86 -0.86
N GLN A 124 1.25 -14.29 0.14
CA GLN A 124 1.94 -15.06 1.17
C GLN A 124 1.04 -15.48 2.32
N VAL A 125 0.19 -14.59 2.83
CA VAL A 125 -0.67 -14.88 3.99
C VAL A 125 -1.95 -15.57 3.56
N PHE A 126 -2.61 -15.05 2.54
CA PHE A 126 -3.87 -15.63 2.04
C PHE A 126 -3.66 -16.66 0.92
N GLN A 127 -2.41 -16.89 0.50
CA GLN A 127 -2.04 -17.89 -0.50
C GLN A 127 -2.88 -17.79 -1.79
N LEU A 128 -3.16 -16.57 -2.25
CA LEU A 128 -4.05 -16.31 -3.39
C LEU A 128 -3.68 -17.11 -4.65
N GLU A 129 -2.40 -17.40 -4.86
CA GLU A 129 -1.92 -18.16 -6.01
C GLU A 129 -2.10 -19.69 -5.85
N ASN A 130 -2.35 -20.17 -4.64
CA ASN A 130 -2.50 -21.60 -4.35
C ASN A 130 -3.94 -22.11 -4.50
N PHE A 131 -4.89 -21.22 -4.76
CA PHE A 131 -6.27 -21.61 -4.97
C PHE A 131 -6.47 -22.30 -6.32
N ARG A 132 -6.98 -23.52 -6.29
CA ARG A 132 -7.26 -24.32 -7.50
C ARG A 132 -8.61 -23.98 -8.14
N VAL A 133 -8.95 -22.69 -8.24
CA VAL A 133 -10.22 -22.23 -8.80
C VAL A 133 -10.01 -21.82 -10.25
N ARG A 134 -10.80 -22.36 -11.18
CA ARG A 134 -10.65 -22.09 -12.61
C ARG A 134 -11.69 -21.12 -13.17
N LYS A 135 -12.88 -21.02 -12.56
CA LYS A 135 -13.95 -20.16 -13.04
C LYS A 135 -13.67 -18.71 -12.65
N LEU A 136 -13.68 -17.78 -13.61
CA LEU A 136 -13.43 -16.35 -13.38
C LEU A 136 -14.33 -15.76 -12.28
N LYS A 137 -15.62 -16.12 -12.25
CA LYS A 137 -16.56 -15.69 -11.20
C LYS A 137 -16.08 -16.10 -9.80
N ALA A 138 -15.56 -17.32 -9.65
CA ALA A 138 -15.06 -17.82 -8.37
C ALA A 138 -13.72 -17.12 -7.98
N ILE A 139 -12.85 -16.87 -8.96
CA ILE A 139 -11.60 -16.11 -8.74
C ILE A 139 -11.93 -14.68 -8.27
N ASN A 140 -12.88 -14.01 -8.92
CA ASN A 140 -13.31 -12.66 -8.56
C ASN A 140 -13.95 -12.62 -7.15
N ALA A 141 -14.80 -13.58 -6.82
CA ALA A 141 -15.39 -13.69 -5.48
C ALA A 141 -14.30 -13.90 -4.41
N LEU A 142 -13.35 -14.79 -4.66
CA LEU A 142 -12.24 -15.04 -3.75
C LEU A 142 -11.38 -13.79 -3.54
N ASN A 143 -11.01 -13.11 -4.62
CA ASN A 143 -10.25 -11.86 -4.54
C ASN A 143 -11.02 -10.77 -3.78
N PHE A 144 -12.35 -10.72 -3.93
CA PHE A 144 -13.21 -9.82 -3.16
C PHE A 144 -13.16 -10.12 -1.66
N TYR A 145 -13.33 -11.39 -1.25
CA TYR A 145 -13.25 -11.78 0.16
C TYR A 145 -11.87 -11.49 0.77
N ILE A 146 -10.79 -11.78 0.04
CA ILE A 146 -9.43 -11.45 0.51
C ILE A 146 -9.28 -9.93 0.65
N THR A 147 -9.87 -9.14 -0.25
CA THR A 147 -9.86 -7.68 -0.17
C THR A 147 -10.60 -7.18 1.08
N LEU A 148 -11.73 -7.77 1.42
CA LEU A 148 -12.46 -7.47 2.66
C LEU A 148 -11.62 -7.81 3.90
N CYS A 149 -10.97 -8.98 3.92
CA CYS A 149 -10.05 -9.35 5.01
C CYS A 149 -8.91 -8.33 5.15
N MET A 150 -8.31 -7.89 4.04
CA MET A 150 -7.27 -6.88 4.06
C MET A 150 -7.78 -5.51 4.54
N ALA A 151 -8.99 -5.12 4.15
CA ALA A 151 -9.62 -3.89 4.64
C ALA A 151 -9.87 -3.96 6.16
N PHE A 152 -10.34 -5.09 6.66
CA PHE A 152 -10.53 -5.34 8.09
C PHE A 152 -9.20 -5.25 8.86
N LEU A 153 -8.13 -5.90 8.38
CA LEU A 153 -6.80 -5.79 8.98
C LEU A 153 -6.30 -4.34 8.98
N GLY A 154 -6.52 -3.61 7.89
CA GLY A 154 -6.20 -2.19 7.77
C GLY A 154 -6.96 -1.36 8.82
N HIS A 155 -8.25 -1.60 8.97
CA HIS A 155 -9.08 -0.92 9.95
C HIS A 155 -8.59 -1.14 11.39
N ILE A 156 -8.33 -2.39 11.79
CA ILE A 156 -7.77 -2.70 13.11
C ILE A 156 -6.40 -2.03 13.30
N SER A 157 -5.57 -1.98 12.25
CA SER A 157 -4.22 -1.42 12.37
C SER A 157 -4.22 0.10 12.56
N MET A 158 -5.22 0.80 12.05
CA MET A 158 -5.27 2.27 12.02
C MET A 158 -5.97 2.88 13.23
N LYS A 159 -6.97 2.21 13.80
CA LYS A 159 -7.72 2.73 14.95
C LYS A 159 -6.91 2.69 16.24
N SER A 160 -6.83 3.81 16.95
CA SER A 160 -6.21 3.91 18.28
C SER A 160 -6.99 3.12 19.34
N GLU A 161 -8.31 3.11 19.26
CA GLU A 161 -9.23 2.40 20.16
C GLU A 161 -8.97 0.87 20.18
N THR A 162 -8.43 0.33 19.08
CA THR A 162 -8.11 -1.10 18.96
C THR A 162 -6.70 -1.47 19.41
N ASN A 163 -5.94 -0.55 20.01
CA ASN A 163 -4.53 -0.79 20.35
C ASN A 163 -4.34 -1.98 21.31
N MET A 164 -5.20 -2.15 22.32
CA MET A 164 -5.14 -3.29 23.23
C MET A 164 -5.45 -4.60 22.51
N LEU A 165 -6.52 -4.63 21.69
CA LEU A 165 -6.89 -5.79 20.88
C LEU A 165 -5.77 -6.15 19.88
N LYS A 166 -5.23 -5.13 19.20
CA LYS A 166 -4.10 -5.29 18.28
C LYS A 166 -2.88 -5.89 18.96
N ALA A 167 -2.52 -5.41 20.15
CA ALA A 167 -1.42 -5.94 20.92
C ALA A 167 -1.67 -7.41 21.35
N ALA A 168 -2.88 -7.74 21.78
CA ALA A 168 -3.28 -9.10 22.14
C ALA A 168 -3.17 -10.05 20.93
N ILE A 169 -3.70 -9.65 19.78
CA ILE A 169 -3.62 -10.44 18.54
C ILE A 169 -2.16 -10.64 18.10
N ILE A 170 -1.34 -9.59 18.15
CA ILE A 170 0.08 -9.68 17.75
C ILE A 170 0.87 -10.60 18.68
N ARG A 171 0.52 -10.69 19.97
CA ARG A 171 1.15 -11.61 20.92
C ARG A 171 0.90 -13.08 20.59
N THR A 172 -0.21 -13.40 19.94
CA THR A 172 -0.53 -14.77 19.51
C THR A 172 0.16 -15.19 18.21
N ALA A 173 0.75 -14.23 17.48
CA ALA A 173 1.54 -14.52 16.29
C ALA A 173 2.96 -14.95 16.68
N ASP A 174 3.63 -15.69 15.77
CA ASP A 174 5.03 -16.08 15.98
C ASP A 174 5.91 -14.87 16.27
N PRO A 175 6.89 -15.00 17.18
CA PRO A 175 7.81 -13.92 17.50
C PRO A 175 8.66 -13.57 16.27
N ILE A 176 8.68 -12.28 15.91
CA ILE A 176 9.55 -11.74 14.85
C ILE A 176 10.65 -10.94 15.53
N LYS A 177 11.90 -11.29 15.27
CA LYS A 177 13.05 -10.51 15.72
C LYS A 177 13.13 -9.21 14.91
N GLY A 178 13.16 -8.06 15.59
CA GLY A 178 13.35 -6.75 14.98
C GLY A 178 12.08 -5.87 14.89
N LYS A 179 12.25 -4.67 14.33
CA LYS A 179 11.18 -3.67 14.18
C LYS A 179 10.23 -4.06 13.03
N ILE A 180 8.95 -4.12 13.33
CA ILE A 180 7.93 -4.53 12.34
C ILE A 180 7.56 -3.32 11.50
N ALA A 181 7.90 -3.36 10.20
CA ALA A 181 7.52 -2.32 9.25
C ALA A 181 6.04 -2.37 8.87
N PHE A 182 5.46 -3.58 8.78
CA PHE A 182 4.06 -3.80 8.43
C PHE A 182 3.41 -4.77 9.41
N CYS A 183 2.46 -4.28 10.20
CA CYS A 183 1.77 -5.10 11.19
C CYS A 183 0.75 -6.09 10.60
N TYR A 184 0.35 -5.92 9.33
CA TYR A 184 -0.67 -6.74 8.67
C TYR A 184 -0.37 -8.23 8.70
N TYR A 185 0.87 -8.63 8.43
CA TYR A 185 1.28 -10.03 8.47
C TYR A 185 1.07 -10.66 9.85
N ARG A 186 1.46 -9.92 10.90
CA ARG A 186 1.31 -10.41 12.27
C ARG A 186 -0.13 -10.41 12.73
N LEU A 187 -0.90 -9.39 12.36
CA LEU A 187 -2.34 -9.36 12.64
C LEU A 187 -3.04 -10.54 11.97
N ALA A 188 -2.79 -10.77 10.69
CA ALA A 188 -3.39 -11.89 9.96
C ALA A 188 -3.00 -13.24 10.59
N LYS A 189 -1.73 -13.43 10.94
CA LYS A 189 -1.22 -14.65 11.56
C LYS A 189 -1.79 -14.86 12.97
N GLY A 190 -1.86 -13.81 13.78
CA GLY A 190 -2.46 -13.86 15.12
C GLY A 190 -3.96 -14.18 15.07
N ILE A 191 -4.72 -13.53 14.18
CA ILE A 191 -6.15 -13.83 13.98
C ILE A 191 -6.33 -15.27 13.51
N SER A 192 -5.54 -15.73 12.54
CA SER A 192 -5.58 -17.13 12.08
C SER A 192 -5.32 -18.12 13.22
N GLY A 193 -4.35 -17.83 14.09
CA GLY A 193 -4.05 -18.62 15.29
C GLY A 193 -5.27 -18.68 16.23
N ILE A 194 -5.83 -17.53 16.60
CA ILE A 194 -7.02 -17.44 17.47
C ILE A 194 -8.19 -18.23 16.87
N LEU A 195 -8.47 -18.06 15.57
CA LEU A 195 -9.56 -18.80 14.91
C LEU A 195 -9.31 -20.29 14.85
N SER A 196 -8.06 -20.73 14.70
CA SER A 196 -7.69 -22.15 14.74
C SER A 196 -7.94 -22.75 16.13
N TYR A 197 -7.56 -22.06 17.19
CA TYR A 197 -7.88 -22.47 18.57
C TYR A 197 -9.38 -22.51 18.83
N ALA A 198 -10.11 -21.48 18.38
CA ALA A 198 -11.57 -21.45 18.51
C ALA A 198 -12.22 -22.62 17.77
N LYS A 199 -11.78 -22.91 16.55
CA LYS A 199 -12.26 -24.04 15.72
C LYS A 199 -12.03 -25.39 16.43
N GLU A 200 -10.86 -25.63 17.00
CA GLU A 200 -10.56 -26.84 17.73
C GLU A 200 -11.35 -26.92 19.06
N GLY A 201 -11.50 -25.80 19.75
CA GLY A 201 -12.34 -25.70 20.94
C GLY A 201 -13.80 -26.05 20.66
N ILE A 202 -14.37 -25.52 19.57
CA ILE A 202 -15.73 -25.84 19.12
C ILE A 202 -15.85 -27.32 18.76
N LYS A 203 -14.91 -27.88 18.00
CA LYS A 203 -14.91 -29.30 17.66
C LYS A 203 -14.84 -30.18 18.92
N ARG A 204 -13.97 -29.83 19.88
CA ARG A 204 -13.85 -30.54 21.15
C ARG A 204 -15.14 -30.50 21.94
N TRP A 205 -15.77 -29.32 22.01
CA TRP A 205 -17.05 -29.13 22.67
C TRP A 205 -18.15 -30.01 22.05
N PHE A 206 -18.26 -30.07 20.73
CA PHE A 206 -19.20 -30.95 20.05
C PHE A 206 -18.91 -32.44 20.27
N ARG A 207 -17.65 -32.86 20.30
CA ARG A 207 -17.26 -34.24 20.56
C ARG A 207 -17.64 -34.67 21.98
N THR A 208 -17.38 -33.81 22.95
CA THR A 208 -17.65 -34.15 24.38
C THR A 208 -19.14 -34.12 24.70
N ARG A 209 -19.95 -33.34 24.00
CA ARG A 209 -21.40 -33.25 24.26
C ARG A 209 -22.25 -34.25 23.43
N ARG A 210 -21.72 -34.84 22.41
CA ARG A 210 -22.46 -35.84 21.60
C ARG A 210 -23.09 -36.99 22.43
N PRO A 211 -22.41 -37.63 23.40
CA PRO A 211 -23.02 -38.67 24.18
C PRO A 211 -24.18 -38.18 25.06
N ALA A 212 -23.99 -37.02 25.73
CA ALA A 212 -25.03 -36.43 26.58
C ALA A 212 -26.26 -35.96 25.80
N TYR A 213 -26.04 -35.43 24.60
CA TYR A 213 -27.16 -35.03 23.72
C TYR A 213 -27.97 -36.21 23.21
N ARG A 214 -27.32 -37.30 22.82
CA ARG A 214 -28.00 -38.54 22.43
C ARG A 214 -28.83 -39.19 23.58
N GLN A 215 -28.31 -39.15 24.80
CA GLN A 215 -29.06 -39.63 25.96
C GLN A 215 -30.28 -38.79 26.29
N LEU A 216 -30.17 -37.44 26.15
CA LEU A 216 -31.30 -36.54 26.33
C LEU A 216 -32.39 -36.73 25.26
N CYS A 217 -32.03 -36.93 24.01
CA CYS A 217 -33.00 -37.22 22.93
C CYS A 217 -33.71 -38.56 23.11
N LEU A 218 -33.01 -39.56 23.59
CA LEU A 218 -33.62 -40.88 23.91
C LEU A 218 -34.57 -40.87 25.09
N LYS A 219 -34.34 -40.02 26.08
CA LYS A 219 -35.22 -39.82 27.25
C LYS A 219 -36.46 -38.99 26.96
N LEU A 220 -36.48 -38.21 25.88
CA LEU A 220 -37.64 -37.42 25.45
C LEU A 220 -38.52 -38.15 24.44
N ALA A 221 -38.16 -39.33 23.99
CA ALA A 221 -38.86 -40.15 23.03
C ALA A 221 -39.63 -41.32 23.71
N VAL A 222 -39.77 -41.33 25.04
CA VAL A 222 -40.64 -42.21 25.85
C VAL A 222 -41.65 -41.31 26.56
#